data_1145a5828d4b0e65a9a9ebf78696564a
#
_entry.id   1145a5828d4b0e65a9a9ebf78696564a
#
_cell.length_a   1.000
_cell.length_b   1.000
_cell.length_c   1.000
_cell.angle_alpha   90.00
_cell.angle_beta   90.00
_cell.angle_gamma   90.00
#
_symmetry.space_group_name_H-M   'P 1'
#
loop_
_entity.id
_entity.type
_entity.pdbx_description
1 polymer ?
#
loop_
_entity_poly.entity_id
_entity_poly.type
_entity_poly.pdbx_seq_one_letter_code
_entity_poly.pdbx_strand_id
1 'polypeptide(L)'
;MNILKSFILALILGPAMVANSMANTGITVEITNNTAGTLTMTNLLTDPPQPPDFSSNAYDISPKSIRNIHFVHQRNYTYPTAGWQPTLKKVKPIELVLSYALSNYDFECQMQTRFQAPIVIGALEPSYKPDWKSRSNYTGNGKYTCRTEISQKMLEPPFNYTVRLIVE
;
A
#
# COMPACT_ATOMS: atom_id res chain seq x y z
N MET A 1 19.87 22.89 -66.82
CA MET A 1 19.79 21.44 -66.50
C MET A 1 19.79 21.30 -65.00
N ASN A 2 18.61 21.40 -64.40
CA ASN A 2 18.44 21.48 -62.92
C ASN A 2 17.98 20.11 -62.44
N ILE A 3 18.86 19.47 -61.64
CA ILE A 3 18.55 18.19 -61.00
C ILE A 3 17.94 18.47 -59.63
N LEU A 4 16.62 18.26 -59.55
CA LEU A 4 15.85 18.40 -58.35
C LEU A 4 16.10 17.14 -57.47
N LYS A 5 16.83 17.29 -56.38
CA LYS A 5 17.05 16.21 -55.39
C LYS A 5 15.86 16.16 -54.45
N SER A 6 15.00 15.17 -54.65
CA SER A 6 13.93 14.82 -53.69
C SER A 6 14.53 14.16 -52.46
N PHE A 7 14.46 14.85 -51.35
CA PHE A 7 14.72 14.25 -50.04
C PHE A 7 13.49 13.52 -49.55
N ILE A 8 13.50 12.20 -49.57
CA ILE A 8 12.50 11.35 -48.92
C ILE A 8 12.84 11.30 -47.47
N LEU A 9 12.06 12.02 -46.64
CA LEU A 9 12.14 11.97 -45.18
C LEU A 9 11.39 10.72 -44.72
N ALA A 10 12.08 9.61 -44.49
CA ALA A 10 11.50 8.40 -43.95
C ALA A 10 11.20 8.64 -42.44
N LEU A 11 9.95 8.86 -42.11
CA LEU A 11 9.47 8.95 -40.75
C LEU A 11 9.46 7.52 -40.17
N ILE A 12 10.49 7.18 -39.40
CA ILE A 12 10.55 5.92 -38.66
C ILE A 12 9.60 6.07 -37.45
N LEU A 13 8.35 5.62 -37.62
CA LEU A 13 7.46 5.37 -36.50
C LEU A 13 7.98 4.10 -35.77
N GLY A 14 8.85 4.30 -34.79
CA GLY A 14 9.22 3.24 -33.89
C GLY A 14 7.99 2.74 -33.12
N PRO A 15 7.82 1.42 -32.92
CA PRO A 15 6.76 0.91 -32.07
C PRO A 15 6.96 1.47 -30.67
N ALA A 16 5.97 2.21 -30.17
CA ALA A 16 5.92 2.61 -28.78
C ALA A 16 5.86 1.34 -27.92
N MET A 17 6.99 0.94 -27.38
CA MET A 17 7.04 -0.13 -26.41
C MET A 17 6.26 0.35 -25.18
N VAL A 18 5.07 -0.21 -24.97
CA VAL A 18 4.33 -0.04 -23.72
C VAL A 18 5.14 -0.74 -22.64
N ALA A 19 5.94 0.02 -21.92
CA ALA A 19 6.67 -0.49 -20.77
C ALA A 19 5.63 -0.91 -19.72
N ASN A 20 5.50 -2.22 -19.51
CA ASN A 20 4.79 -2.74 -18.34
C ASN A 20 5.57 -2.31 -17.11
N SER A 21 5.22 -1.19 -16.50
CA SER A 21 5.84 -0.77 -15.26
C SER A 21 5.29 -1.66 -14.14
N MET A 22 6.07 -2.65 -13.73
CA MET A 22 5.85 -3.30 -12.45
C MET A 22 6.10 -2.26 -11.37
N ALA A 23 5.06 -1.75 -10.77
CA ALA A 23 5.16 -0.80 -9.68
C ALA A 23 4.87 -1.52 -8.37
N ASN A 24 5.75 -1.36 -7.39
CA ASN A 24 5.57 -1.93 -6.07
C ASN A 24 4.77 -0.96 -5.20
N THR A 25 3.61 -1.37 -4.69
CA THR A 25 2.90 -0.57 -3.69
C THR A 25 3.63 -0.67 -2.35
N GLY A 26 4.17 0.44 -1.90
CA GLY A 26 4.80 0.56 -0.59
C GLY A 26 3.78 0.97 0.48
N ILE A 27 3.79 0.27 1.61
CA ILE A 27 2.99 0.59 2.79
C ILE A 27 3.95 0.89 3.93
N THR A 28 3.89 2.10 4.46
CA THR A 28 4.60 2.46 5.69
C THR A 28 3.61 2.42 6.85
N VAL A 29 3.90 1.63 7.86
CA VAL A 29 3.15 1.63 9.12
C VAL A 29 3.98 2.36 10.16
N GLU A 30 3.53 3.54 10.55
CA GLU A 30 4.09 4.31 11.66
C GLU A 30 3.35 3.95 12.94
N ILE A 31 4.04 3.40 13.92
CA ILE A 31 3.44 2.97 15.19
C ILE A 31 3.97 3.86 16.29
N THR A 32 3.06 4.55 16.95
CA THR A 32 3.35 5.45 18.07
C THR A 32 2.90 4.79 19.37
N ASN A 33 3.84 4.51 20.25
CA ASN A 33 3.59 4.00 21.59
C ASN A 33 3.65 5.15 22.61
N ASN A 34 2.50 5.70 22.98
CA ASN A 34 2.39 6.74 24.00
C ASN A 34 2.20 6.17 25.41
N THR A 35 2.37 4.87 25.60
CA THR A 35 2.20 4.21 26.90
C THR A 35 3.51 4.15 27.69
N ALA A 36 3.47 3.66 28.92
CA ALA A 36 4.63 3.39 29.75
C ALA A 36 5.18 1.96 29.60
N GLY A 37 4.49 1.09 28.87
CA GLY A 37 4.89 -0.30 28.62
C GLY A 37 5.40 -0.51 27.20
N THR A 38 6.06 -1.62 26.98
CA THR A 38 6.49 -2.05 25.63
C THR A 38 5.31 -2.65 24.89
N LEU A 39 5.13 -2.27 23.62
CA LEU A 39 4.21 -2.95 22.70
C LEU A 39 4.94 -4.11 22.05
N THR A 40 4.44 -5.32 22.25
CA THR A 40 4.95 -6.55 21.66
C THR A 40 4.02 -7.00 20.55
N MET A 41 4.55 -7.28 19.35
CA MET A 41 3.77 -7.76 18.24
C MET A 41 3.28 -9.18 18.51
N THR A 42 1.95 -9.39 18.49
CA THR A 42 1.31 -10.70 18.70
C THR A 42 0.85 -11.33 17.40
N ASN A 43 0.54 -10.51 16.37
CA ASN A 43 0.07 -11.02 15.10
C ASN A 43 0.45 -10.11 13.93
N LEU A 44 0.82 -10.72 12.80
CA LEU A 44 1.06 -10.06 11.52
C LEU A 44 0.46 -10.93 10.41
N LEU A 45 -0.54 -10.40 9.73
CA LEU A 45 -1.15 -11.04 8.56
C LEU A 45 -1.15 -10.06 7.39
N THR A 46 -0.75 -10.55 6.22
CA THR A 46 -0.80 -9.79 4.96
C THR A 46 -1.47 -10.63 3.88
N ASP A 47 -2.31 -10.00 3.06
CA ASP A 47 -2.82 -10.59 1.82
C ASP A 47 -2.56 -9.63 0.66
N PRO A 48 -1.75 -9.99 -0.33
CA PRO A 48 -0.98 -11.23 -0.46
C PRO A 48 0.05 -11.45 0.66
N PRO A 49 0.33 -12.71 1.00
CA PRO A 49 1.34 -13.03 2.03
C PRO A 49 2.70 -12.41 1.70
N GLN A 50 3.35 -11.87 2.72
CA GLN A 50 4.76 -11.46 2.65
C GLN A 50 5.65 -12.67 2.98
N PRO A 51 6.89 -12.71 2.49
CA PRO A 51 7.85 -13.73 2.90
C PRO A 51 8.03 -13.75 4.42
N PRO A 52 8.27 -14.94 5.02
CA PRO A 52 8.26 -15.13 6.47
C PRO A 52 9.49 -14.61 7.23
N ASP A 53 10.27 -13.70 6.67
CA ASP A 53 11.51 -13.16 7.27
C ASP A 53 11.28 -12.23 8.48
N PHE A 54 10.07 -12.22 9.03
CA PHE A 54 9.73 -11.39 10.16
C PHE A 54 9.82 -12.17 11.48
N SER A 55 10.92 -12.01 12.19
CA SER A 55 10.97 -12.34 13.62
C SER A 55 10.07 -11.35 14.36
N SER A 56 9.03 -11.85 15.05
CA SER A 56 8.06 -10.99 15.78
C SER A 56 8.74 -10.02 16.76
N ASN A 57 9.80 -10.45 17.43
CA ASN A 57 10.55 -9.63 18.40
C ASN A 57 11.29 -8.44 17.76
N ALA A 58 11.53 -8.49 16.43
CA ALA A 58 12.14 -7.36 15.72
C ALA A 58 11.22 -6.13 15.65
N TYR A 59 9.94 -6.28 16.02
CA TYR A 59 8.92 -5.24 15.90
C TYR A 59 8.36 -4.76 17.23
N ASP A 60 8.99 -5.12 18.33
CA ASP A 60 8.66 -4.57 19.65
C ASP A 60 8.95 -3.05 19.69
N ILE A 61 8.07 -2.30 20.36
CA ILE A 61 8.12 -0.85 20.40
C ILE A 61 8.23 -0.39 21.82
N SER A 62 9.36 0.20 22.12
CA SER A 62 9.66 0.72 23.46
C SER A 62 8.63 1.76 23.91
N PRO A 63 8.48 1.97 25.24
CA PRO A 63 7.66 3.03 25.77
C PRO A 63 8.02 4.39 25.18
N LYS A 64 7.01 5.25 24.95
CA LYS A 64 7.19 6.64 24.48
C LYS A 64 8.03 6.76 23.21
N SER A 65 7.91 5.79 22.29
CA SER A 65 8.69 5.76 21.07
C SER A 65 7.81 5.59 19.82
N ILE A 66 8.40 5.87 18.67
CA ILE A 66 7.79 5.71 17.35
C ILE A 66 8.65 4.74 16.57
N ARG A 67 7.98 3.86 15.80
CA ARG A 67 8.65 2.92 14.91
C ARG A 67 7.93 2.86 13.57
N ASN A 68 8.73 2.78 12.51
CA ASN A 68 8.22 2.57 11.15
C ASN A 68 8.52 1.15 10.69
N ILE A 69 7.50 0.51 10.08
CA ILE A 69 7.60 -0.79 9.43
C ILE A 69 7.22 -0.60 7.97
N HIS A 70 7.99 -1.18 7.06
CA HIS A 70 7.75 -1.04 5.63
C HIS A 70 7.36 -2.38 5.03
N PHE A 71 6.27 -2.38 4.27
CA PHE A 71 5.80 -3.51 3.49
C PHE A 71 5.83 -3.14 2.00
N VAL A 72 6.21 -4.08 1.16
CA VAL A 72 6.27 -3.88 -0.29
C VAL A 72 5.50 -4.98 -0.98
N HIS A 73 4.44 -4.62 -1.68
CA HIS A 73 3.61 -5.54 -2.45
C HIS A 73 3.85 -5.35 -3.94
N GLN A 74 4.32 -6.39 -4.60
CA GLN A 74 4.46 -6.36 -6.05
C GLN A 74 3.08 -6.30 -6.71
N ARG A 75 2.90 -5.32 -7.60
CA ARG A 75 1.66 -5.07 -8.33
C ARG A 75 1.96 -4.75 -9.79
N ASN A 76 1.07 -5.18 -10.65
CA ASN A 76 1.11 -4.80 -12.06
C ASN A 76 -0.05 -3.84 -12.34
N TYR A 77 0.27 -2.55 -12.44
CA TYR A 77 -0.67 -1.51 -12.81
C TYR A 77 -0.51 -1.22 -14.30
N THR A 78 -1.25 -1.96 -15.13
CA THR A 78 -1.29 -1.68 -16.56
C THR A 78 -2.47 -0.76 -16.86
N TYR A 79 -2.21 0.37 -17.52
CA TYR A 79 -3.26 1.19 -18.07
C TYR A 79 -3.85 0.48 -19.29
N PRO A 80 -5.18 0.28 -19.34
CA PRO A 80 -5.81 -0.22 -20.54
C PRO A 80 -5.64 0.82 -21.66
N THR A 81 -5.01 0.42 -22.75
CA THR A 81 -4.91 1.26 -23.95
C THR A 81 -6.26 1.28 -24.69
N ALA A 82 -6.62 2.44 -25.25
CA ALA A 82 -7.82 2.59 -26.06
C ALA A 82 -7.88 1.54 -27.18
N GLY A 83 -9.00 0.83 -27.30
CA GLY A 83 -9.24 -0.21 -28.33
C GLY A 83 -9.05 -1.64 -27.83
N TRP A 84 -8.54 -1.86 -26.65
CA TRP A 84 -8.45 -3.18 -26.04
C TRP A 84 -9.61 -3.36 -25.05
N GLN A 85 -10.41 -4.41 -25.21
CA GLN A 85 -11.34 -4.81 -24.14
C GLN A 85 -10.50 -5.60 -23.12
N PRO A 86 -10.07 -5.01 -22.04
CA PRO A 86 -9.36 -5.76 -21.04
C PRO A 86 -10.36 -6.69 -20.36
N THR A 87 -10.06 -7.96 -20.34
CA THR A 87 -10.48 -8.78 -19.22
C THR A 87 -9.84 -8.13 -17.99
N LEU A 88 -10.57 -7.18 -17.38
CA LEU A 88 -10.13 -6.42 -16.21
C LEU A 88 -9.83 -7.43 -15.10
N LYS A 89 -8.60 -7.91 -15.04
CA LYS A 89 -8.15 -8.72 -13.92
C LYS A 89 -8.29 -7.82 -12.70
N LYS A 90 -9.31 -8.11 -11.90
CA LYS A 90 -9.50 -7.43 -10.61
C LYS A 90 -8.21 -7.56 -9.83
N VAL A 91 -7.50 -6.47 -9.67
CA VAL A 91 -6.32 -6.43 -8.80
C VAL A 91 -6.81 -6.77 -7.41
N LYS A 92 -6.31 -7.88 -6.84
CA LYS A 92 -6.69 -8.28 -5.48
C LYS A 92 -6.39 -7.14 -4.51
N PRO A 93 -7.25 -6.88 -3.52
CA PRO A 93 -6.94 -5.93 -2.47
C PRO A 93 -5.61 -6.27 -1.77
N ILE A 94 -4.98 -5.30 -1.17
CA ILE A 94 -3.91 -5.52 -0.20
C ILE A 94 -4.54 -5.36 1.18
N GLU A 95 -4.41 -6.38 2.01
CA GLU A 95 -4.87 -6.36 3.38
C GLU A 95 -3.69 -6.53 4.32
N LEU A 96 -3.67 -5.76 5.39
CA LEU A 96 -2.65 -5.82 6.43
C LEU A 96 -3.35 -5.79 7.79
N VAL A 97 -3.06 -6.78 8.62
CA VAL A 97 -3.50 -6.85 10.01
C VAL A 97 -2.29 -6.95 10.91
N LEU A 98 -2.20 -6.05 11.88
CA LEU A 98 -1.17 -6.02 12.91
C LEU A 98 -1.84 -6.01 14.28
N SER A 99 -1.37 -6.84 15.20
CA SER A 99 -1.81 -6.84 16.59
C SER A 99 -0.62 -6.64 17.53
N TYR A 100 -0.83 -5.81 18.54
CA TYR A 100 0.14 -5.51 19.58
C TYR A 100 -0.47 -5.68 20.96
N ALA A 101 0.19 -6.42 21.82
CA ALA A 101 -0.11 -6.47 23.25
C ALA A 101 0.78 -5.49 24.01
N LEU A 102 0.25 -4.90 25.06
CA LEU A 102 1.01 -4.03 25.96
C LEU A 102 1.56 -4.85 27.13
N SER A 103 2.88 -4.89 27.27
CA SER A 103 3.54 -5.65 28.33
C SER A 103 3.05 -5.23 29.72
N ASN A 104 2.73 -6.22 30.56
CA ASN A 104 2.23 -6.07 31.94
C ASN A 104 0.83 -5.45 32.07
N TYR A 105 0.07 -5.37 30.99
CA TYR A 105 -1.29 -4.88 31.01
C TYR A 105 -2.21 -5.83 30.22
N ASP A 106 -3.44 -5.95 30.69
CA ASP A 106 -4.51 -6.62 29.93
C ASP A 106 -5.01 -5.65 28.84
N PHE A 107 -4.24 -5.55 27.75
CA PHE A 107 -4.55 -4.69 26.63
C PHE A 107 -3.93 -5.25 25.35
N GLU A 108 -4.76 -5.38 24.33
CA GLU A 108 -4.32 -5.72 22.98
C GLU A 108 -4.99 -4.75 21.98
N CYS A 109 -4.21 -4.22 21.06
CA CYS A 109 -4.63 -3.36 19.97
C CYS A 109 -4.42 -4.07 18.64
N GLN A 110 -5.44 -4.10 17.80
CA GLN A 110 -5.37 -4.61 16.44
C GLN A 110 -5.67 -3.50 15.44
N MET A 111 -4.78 -3.33 14.49
CA MET A 111 -4.94 -2.49 13.31
C MET A 111 -5.28 -3.38 12.10
N GLN A 112 -6.23 -2.94 11.29
CA GLN A 112 -6.50 -3.52 9.98
C GLN A 112 -6.57 -2.44 8.93
N THR A 113 -5.87 -2.65 7.80
CA THR A 113 -5.99 -1.80 6.62
C THR A 113 -6.34 -2.61 5.40
N ARG A 114 -7.03 -1.97 4.46
CA ARG A 114 -7.34 -2.53 3.16
C ARG A 114 -7.15 -1.46 2.10
N PHE A 115 -6.38 -1.78 1.09
CA PHE A 115 -6.21 -0.96 -0.11
C PHE A 115 -6.72 -1.72 -1.34
N GLN A 116 -7.44 -1.01 -2.20
CA GLN A 116 -7.84 -1.50 -3.52
C GLN A 116 -7.82 -0.35 -4.54
N ALA A 117 -7.52 -0.68 -5.79
CA ALA A 117 -7.53 0.28 -6.89
C ALA A 117 -8.26 -0.33 -8.09
N PRO A 118 -9.61 -0.36 -8.07
CA PRO A 118 -10.38 -0.82 -9.22
C PRO A 118 -10.21 0.15 -10.39
N ILE A 119 -10.26 -0.40 -11.61
CA ILE A 119 -10.31 0.39 -12.83
C ILE A 119 -11.77 0.77 -13.07
N VAL A 120 -12.01 2.04 -13.30
CA VAL A 120 -13.32 2.60 -13.68
C VAL A 120 -13.23 3.05 -15.11
N ILE A 121 -14.17 2.60 -15.94
CA ILE A 121 -14.28 3.04 -17.33
C ILE A 121 -15.06 4.35 -17.33
N GLY A 122 -14.35 5.45 -17.57
CA GLY A 122 -14.93 6.77 -17.78
C GLY A 122 -15.41 6.96 -19.22
N ALA A 123 -16.04 8.11 -19.49
CA ALA A 123 -16.53 8.46 -20.83
C ALA A 123 -15.39 8.67 -21.85
N LEU A 124 -14.20 9.02 -21.39
CA LEU A 124 -13.04 9.34 -22.24
C LEU A 124 -11.93 8.29 -22.09
N GLU A 125 -11.51 7.99 -20.88
CA GLU A 125 -10.41 7.07 -20.61
C GLU A 125 -10.66 6.25 -19.34
N PRO A 126 -10.18 4.99 -19.30
CA PRO A 126 -10.17 4.20 -18.07
C PRO A 126 -9.19 4.78 -17.07
N SER A 127 -9.59 4.83 -15.81
CA SER A 127 -8.76 5.34 -14.71
C SER A 127 -8.82 4.44 -13.48
N TYR A 128 -7.79 4.50 -12.64
CA TYR A 128 -7.82 3.86 -11.35
C TYR A 128 -8.61 4.71 -10.35
N LYS A 129 -9.43 4.05 -9.53
CA LYS A 129 -10.11 4.67 -8.39
C LYS A 129 -9.59 4.07 -7.09
N PRO A 130 -8.48 4.58 -6.55
CA PRO A 130 -7.90 4.03 -5.33
C PRO A 130 -8.80 4.28 -4.12
N ASP A 131 -8.94 3.26 -3.28
CA ASP A 131 -9.71 3.30 -2.04
C ASP A 131 -8.88 2.68 -0.91
N TRP A 132 -8.76 3.41 0.20
CA TRP A 132 -8.03 2.99 1.40
C TRP A 132 -8.98 2.99 2.58
N LYS A 133 -8.97 1.89 3.33
CA LYS A 133 -9.73 1.76 4.56
C LYS A 133 -8.79 1.37 5.68
N SER A 134 -9.02 1.93 6.86
CA SER A 134 -8.34 1.54 8.08
C SER A 134 -9.32 1.45 9.22
N ARG A 135 -9.06 0.53 10.13
CA ARG A 135 -9.80 0.41 11.39
C ARG A 135 -8.89 -0.13 12.47
N SER A 136 -9.20 0.21 13.70
CA SER A 136 -8.59 -0.38 14.88
C SER A 136 -9.64 -0.93 15.80
N ASN A 137 -9.30 -2.01 16.48
CA ASN A 137 -10.05 -2.57 17.59
C ASN A 137 -9.08 -2.77 18.76
N TYR A 138 -9.57 -2.69 19.97
CA TYR A 138 -8.77 -3.02 21.14
C TYR A 138 -9.61 -3.77 22.16
N THR A 139 -8.94 -4.57 22.96
CA THR A 139 -9.51 -5.32 24.08
C THR A 139 -8.72 -5.01 25.35
N GLY A 140 -9.32 -5.26 26.50
CA GLY A 140 -8.69 -5.05 27.81
C GLY A 140 -9.42 -4.06 28.71
N ASN A 141 -8.80 -3.64 29.77
CA ASN A 141 -9.45 -2.96 30.92
C ASN A 141 -9.73 -1.46 30.75
N GLY A 142 -9.70 -0.93 29.54
CA GLY A 142 -10.15 0.44 29.21
C GLY A 142 -9.23 1.58 29.63
N LYS A 143 -8.05 1.29 30.22
CA LYS A 143 -7.06 2.31 30.56
C LYS A 143 -6.35 2.89 29.35
N TYR A 144 -6.22 2.08 28.31
CA TYR A 144 -5.53 2.42 27.08
C TYR A 144 -6.48 2.33 25.90
N THR A 145 -6.21 3.11 24.88
CA THR A 145 -6.96 3.10 23.62
C THR A 145 -6.00 2.94 22.44
N CYS A 146 -6.52 2.50 21.30
CA CYS A 146 -5.76 2.58 20.08
C CYS A 146 -6.61 3.11 18.92
N ARG A 147 -5.96 3.84 18.04
CA ARG A 147 -6.57 4.37 16.83
C ARG A 147 -5.67 4.21 15.62
N THR A 148 -6.31 4.06 14.48
CA THR A 148 -5.63 3.93 13.19
C THR A 148 -6.12 4.98 12.22
N GLU A 149 -5.19 5.63 11.53
CA GLU A 149 -5.49 6.61 10.48
C GLU A 149 -4.56 6.42 9.30
N ILE A 150 -5.03 6.81 8.11
CA ILE A 150 -4.19 6.85 6.92
C ILE A 150 -3.72 8.29 6.76
N SER A 151 -2.42 8.53 6.99
CA SER A 151 -1.84 9.87 7.09
C SER A 151 -1.35 10.42 5.75
N GLN A 152 -0.93 9.54 4.83
CA GLN A 152 -0.44 9.92 3.50
C GLN A 152 -0.96 8.94 2.46
N LYS A 153 -1.24 9.44 1.24
CA LYS A 153 -1.76 8.65 0.12
C LYS A 153 -1.21 9.18 -1.20
N MET A 154 -0.65 8.30 -2.01
CA MET A 154 -0.41 8.58 -3.42
C MET A 154 -1.65 8.22 -4.24
N LEU A 155 -2.19 9.17 -4.99
CA LEU A 155 -3.41 8.95 -5.79
C LEU A 155 -3.15 8.26 -7.12
N GLU A 156 -1.89 8.17 -7.52
CA GLU A 156 -1.43 7.52 -8.74
C GLU A 156 -0.56 6.30 -8.43
N PRO A 157 -0.43 5.35 -9.39
CA PRO A 157 0.49 4.23 -9.22
C PRO A 157 1.91 4.70 -8.86
N PRO A 158 2.57 4.07 -7.92
CA PRO A 158 2.26 2.77 -7.29
C PRO A 158 1.31 2.82 -6.10
N PHE A 159 0.61 3.92 -5.82
CA PHE A 159 -0.36 4.09 -4.74
C PHE A 159 0.23 3.86 -3.34
N ASN A 160 1.45 4.30 -3.11
CA ASN A 160 2.07 4.22 -1.79
C ASN A 160 1.26 4.97 -0.75
N TYR A 161 1.22 4.44 0.47
CA TYR A 161 0.52 5.09 1.56
C TYR A 161 1.16 4.83 2.92
N THR A 162 0.87 5.73 3.85
CA THR A 162 1.30 5.61 5.25
C THR A 162 0.08 5.45 6.14
N VAL A 163 0.15 4.45 7.01
CA VAL A 163 -0.83 4.19 8.07
C VAL A 163 -0.18 4.48 9.39
N ARG A 164 -0.86 5.23 10.24
CA ARG A 164 -0.42 5.50 11.60
C ARG A 164 -1.28 4.72 12.58
N LEU A 165 -0.64 3.94 13.45
CA LEU A 165 -1.24 3.29 14.62
C LEU A 165 -0.77 4.03 15.87
N ILE A 166 -1.69 4.51 16.69
CA ILE A 166 -1.39 5.23 17.92
C ILE A 166 -1.99 4.47 19.09
N VAL A 167 -1.17 4.14 20.07
CA VAL A 167 -1.58 3.51 21.33
C VAL A 167 -1.30 4.50 22.47
N GLU A 168 -2.33 4.86 23.21
CA GLU A 168 -2.29 5.89 24.26
C GLU A 168 -3.20 5.61 25.43
#